data_214ce462ccc2948f8724f3a6dd8ee4e7
#
_entry.id   214ce462ccc2948f8724f3a6dd8ee4e7
#
_cell.length_a   1.000
_cell.length_b   1.000
_cell.length_c   1.000
_cell.angle_alpha   90.00
_cell.angle_beta   90.00
_cell.angle_gamma   90.00
#
_symmetry.space_group_name_H-M   'P 1'
#
loop_
_entity.id
_entity.type
_entity.pdbx_description
1 polymer ?
#
loop_
_entity_poly.entity_id
_entity_poly.type
_entity_poly.pdbx_seq_one_letter_code
_entity_poly.pdbx_strand_id
1 'polypeptide(L)'
;MMMRKKRSKKRGPVRAKRVRQDGINFASGLERYMYLALKKAKIKADYEGETYVVQEGFEFTQAAYEKQSNGKGEYKNRGNKKILPVKYTPDFVSKNFIIECKGRANESFPMRWKMFKKYVKENMPHVTLYLSLIHI
;
A
#
# COMPACT_ATOMS: atom_id res chain seq x y z
N MET A 1 3.75 -20.89 -45.23
CA MET A 1 2.84 -20.08 -44.43
C MET A 1 3.39 -19.96 -43.00
N MET A 2 3.95 -18.80 -42.63
CA MET A 2 4.47 -18.62 -41.27
C MET A 2 3.31 -18.43 -40.30
N MET A 3 3.16 -19.37 -39.38
CA MET A 3 2.26 -19.15 -38.25
C MET A 3 2.78 -17.99 -37.38
N ARG A 4 2.01 -16.92 -37.26
CA ARG A 4 2.29 -15.90 -36.27
C ARG A 4 2.17 -16.52 -34.87
N LYS A 5 3.28 -16.62 -34.15
CA LYS A 5 3.22 -16.93 -32.71
C LYS A 5 2.29 -15.91 -32.04
N LYS A 6 1.19 -16.38 -31.46
CA LYS A 6 0.36 -15.52 -30.60
C LYS A 6 1.28 -14.97 -29.51
N ARG A 7 1.45 -13.63 -29.48
CA ARG A 7 2.12 -13.00 -28.35
C ARG A 7 1.34 -13.36 -27.10
N SER A 8 1.97 -14.05 -26.15
CA SER A 8 1.39 -14.23 -24.84
C SER A 8 1.05 -12.84 -24.29
N LYS A 9 -0.21 -12.62 -23.91
CA LYS A 9 -0.59 -11.40 -23.22
C LYS A 9 0.29 -11.31 -21.98
N LYS A 10 1.09 -10.24 -21.87
CA LYS A 10 1.80 -9.95 -20.64
C LYS A 10 0.74 -9.91 -19.53
N ARG A 11 0.83 -10.84 -18.59
CA ARG A 11 -0.02 -10.78 -17.40
C ARG A 11 0.31 -9.50 -16.67
N GLY A 12 -0.68 -8.61 -16.52
CA GLY A 12 -0.57 -7.46 -15.64
C GLY A 12 -0.31 -7.89 -14.19
N PRO A 13 -0.03 -6.95 -13.29
CA PRO A 13 0.16 -7.27 -11.88
C PRO A 13 -1.05 -8.05 -11.37
N VAL A 14 -0.78 -9.15 -10.65
CA VAL A 14 -1.82 -9.97 -10.05
C VAL A 14 -2.57 -9.12 -9.04
N ARG A 15 -3.82 -8.77 -9.35
CA ARG A 15 -4.69 -8.08 -8.41
C ARG A 15 -5.38 -9.11 -7.53
N ALA A 16 -5.33 -8.89 -6.22
CA ALA A 16 -6.10 -9.66 -5.26
C ALA A 16 -7.60 -9.53 -5.55
N LYS A 17 -8.32 -10.63 -5.47
CA LYS A 17 -9.79 -10.62 -5.57
C LYS A 17 -10.38 -9.95 -4.33
N ARG A 18 -11.27 -8.97 -4.56
CA ARG A 18 -12.08 -8.40 -3.50
C ARG A 18 -13.07 -9.44 -2.99
N VAL A 19 -13.23 -9.51 -1.69
CA VAL A 19 -14.19 -10.40 -1.03
C VAL A 19 -14.99 -9.62 0.01
N ARG A 20 -16.26 -10.01 0.17
CA ARG A 20 -17.15 -9.35 1.12
C ARG A 20 -17.46 -10.29 2.28
N GLN A 21 -17.46 -9.75 3.50
CA GLN A 21 -17.80 -10.46 4.72
C GLN A 21 -18.37 -9.47 5.73
N ASP A 22 -19.52 -9.81 6.34
CA ASP A 22 -20.18 -8.98 7.37
C ASP A 22 -20.41 -7.52 6.93
N GLY A 23 -20.72 -7.30 5.64
CA GLY A 23 -20.93 -5.97 5.07
C GLY A 23 -19.66 -5.19 4.77
N ILE A 24 -18.47 -5.76 5.00
CA ILE A 24 -17.17 -5.15 4.74
C ILE A 24 -16.61 -5.67 3.43
N ASN A 25 -16.17 -4.76 2.57
CA ASN A 25 -15.48 -5.09 1.32
C ASN A 25 -13.98 -5.16 1.57
N PHE A 26 -13.44 -6.38 1.66
CA PHE A 26 -12.01 -6.59 1.84
C PHE A 26 -11.29 -6.59 0.49
N ALA A 27 -10.12 -5.96 0.45
CA ALA A 27 -9.30 -5.89 -0.75
C ALA A 27 -8.74 -7.25 -1.17
N SER A 28 -8.65 -8.22 -0.24
CA SER A 28 -8.13 -9.55 -0.52
C SER A 28 -8.71 -10.59 0.44
N GLY A 29 -8.54 -11.87 0.08
CA GLY A 29 -8.90 -12.99 0.96
C GLY A 29 -8.05 -13.06 2.23
N LEU A 30 -6.80 -12.58 2.17
CA LEU A 30 -5.92 -12.51 3.34
C LEU A 30 -6.48 -11.59 4.41
N GLU A 31 -6.97 -10.43 4.03
CA GLU A 31 -7.55 -9.47 4.95
C GLU A 31 -8.84 -10.01 5.56
N ARG A 32 -9.68 -10.66 4.75
CA ARG A 32 -10.88 -11.36 5.27
C ARG A 32 -10.50 -12.45 6.27
N TYR A 33 -9.48 -13.25 5.95
CA TYR A 33 -8.97 -14.30 6.84
C TYR A 33 -8.53 -13.71 8.19
N MET A 34 -7.76 -12.64 8.16
CA MET A 34 -7.30 -11.95 9.38
C MET A 34 -8.49 -11.40 10.16
N TYR A 35 -9.46 -10.79 9.48
CA TYR A 35 -10.68 -10.29 10.12
C TYR A 35 -11.42 -11.39 10.86
N LEU A 36 -11.62 -12.54 10.22
CA LEU A 36 -12.32 -13.67 10.85
C LEU A 36 -11.52 -14.25 12.04
N ALA A 37 -10.19 -14.28 11.93
CA ALA A 37 -9.32 -14.72 13.02
C ALA A 37 -9.42 -13.80 14.23
N LEU A 38 -9.39 -12.48 14.01
CA LEU A 38 -9.54 -11.50 15.08
C LEU A 38 -10.92 -11.58 15.73
N LYS A 39 -11.97 -11.73 14.92
CA LYS A 39 -13.35 -11.91 15.41
C LYS A 39 -13.50 -13.17 16.26
N LYS A 40 -12.94 -14.28 15.82
CA LYS A 40 -12.96 -15.54 16.58
C LYS A 40 -12.22 -15.42 17.90
N ALA A 41 -11.11 -14.69 17.91
CA ALA A 41 -10.32 -14.44 19.14
C ALA A 41 -10.93 -13.34 20.02
N LYS A 42 -12.04 -12.72 19.60
CA LYS A 42 -12.70 -11.59 20.30
C LYS A 42 -11.78 -10.38 20.49
N ILE A 43 -10.91 -10.14 19.51
CA ILE A 43 -9.98 -9.01 19.48
C ILE A 43 -10.60 -7.91 18.61
N LYS A 44 -10.76 -6.71 19.18
CA LYS A 44 -11.28 -5.54 18.45
C LYS A 44 -10.19 -4.89 17.62
N ALA A 45 -10.43 -4.79 16.31
CA ALA A 45 -9.61 -3.99 15.40
C ALA A 45 -10.48 -3.54 14.23
N ASP A 46 -10.30 -2.29 13.81
CA ASP A 46 -11.09 -1.72 12.72
C ASP A 46 -10.36 -1.92 11.38
N TYR A 47 -11.05 -2.47 10.41
CA TYR A 47 -10.51 -2.63 9.05
C TYR A 47 -10.41 -1.27 8.37
N GLU A 48 -9.21 -0.90 7.94
CA GLU A 48 -8.90 0.40 7.34
C GLU A 48 -9.44 1.58 8.17
N GLY A 49 -9.37 1.42 9.50
CA GLY A 49 -10.02 2.35 10.43
C GLY A 49 -9.41 3.73 10.44
N GLU A 50 -8.16 3.92 10.01
CA GLU A 50 -7.50 5.20 10.02
C GLU A 50 -6.44 5.32 8.93
N THR A 51 -6.29 6.53 8.39
CA THR A 51 -5.25 6.88 7.41
C THR A 51 -4.29 7.85 8.03
N TYR A 52 -3.00 7.57 7.92
CA TYR A 52 -1.93 8.37 8.51
C TYR A 52 -1.15 9.11 7.44
N VAL A 53 -0.81 10.37 7.69
CA VAL A 53 0.09 11.13 6.83
C VAL A 53 1.52 10.83 7.28
N VAL A 54 2.23 10.01 6.50
CA VAL A 54 3.59 9.59 6.84
C VAL A 54 4.66 10.53 6.32
N GLN A 55 4.32 11.37 5.35
CA GLN A 55 5.14 12.47 4.90
C GLN A 55 4.23 13.62 4.50
N GLU A 56 4.45 14.79 5.09
CA GLU A 56 3.70 16.00 4.75
C GLU A 56 3.98 16.44 3.32
N GLY A 57 2.96 17.03 2.69
CA GLY A 57 3.13 17.67 1.39
C GLY A 57 4.01 18.91 1.50
N PHE A 58 4.61 19.29 0.39
CA PHE A 58 5.49 20.47 0.31
C PHE A 58 5.50 21.04 -1.10
N GLU A 59 6.02 22.24 -1.21
CA GLU A 59 6.25 22.85 -2.52
C GLU A 59 7.70 22.61 -2.94
N PHE A 60 7.84 21.93 -4.09
CA PHE A 60 9.15 21.73 -4.69
C PHE A 60 9.43 22.90 -5.65
N THR A 61 10.31 23.80 -5.23
CA THR A 61 10.58 25.06 -5.94
C THR A 61 11.76 25.00 -6.88
N GLN A 62 12.42 23.84 -6.97
CA GLN A 62 13.59 23.63 -7.82
C GLN A 62 13.20 23.02 -9.16
N ALA A 63 14.15 23.02 -10.09
CA ALA A 63 13.97 22.34 -11.36
C ALA A 63 14.12 20.82 -11.22
N ALA A 64 13.28 20.08 -11.93
CA ALA A 64 13.39 18.63 -12.05
C ALA A 64 13.12 18.26 -13.52
N TYR A 65 14.16 17.88 -14.22
CA TYR A 65 14.04 17.52 -15.63
C TYR A 65 13.74 16.02 -15.77
N GLU A 66 12.59 15.73 -16.37
CA GLU A 66 12.11 14.36 -16.51
C GLU A 66 11.82 14.04 -17.96
N LYS A 67 12.22 12.86 -18.40
CA LYS A 67 11.97 12.35 -19.74
C LYS A 67 10.94 11.23 -19.67
N GLN A 68 10.06 11.19 -20.67
CA GLN A 68 9.02 10.15 -20.78
C GLN A 68 9.64 8.74 -20.82
N SER A 69 9.00 7.80 -20.17
CA SER A 69 9.47 6.42 -20.06
C SER A 69 9.59 5.67 -21.39
N ASN A 70 8.91 6.16 -22.44
CA ASN A 70 9.00 5.58 -23.77
C ASN A 70 10.27 5.97 -24.54
N GLY A 71 11.17 6.76 -23.94
CA GLY A 71 12.41 7.21 -24.55
C GLY A 71 12.25 8.23 -25.69
N LYS A 72 11.03 8.62 -26.01
CA LYS A 72 10.72 9.63 -27.03
C LYS A 72 10.50 10.99 -26.40
N GLY A 73 10.96 12.03 -27.08
CA GLY A 73 10.80 13.40 -26.64
C GLY A 73 11.98 13.90 -25.82
N GLU A 74 11.93 15.17 -25.48
CA GLU A 74 12.97 15.88 -24.73
C GLU A 74 12.68 15.88 -23.23
N TYR A 75 13.70 16.17 -22.44
CA TYR A 75 13.52 16.41 -21.01
C TYR A 75 12.64 17.62 -20.78
N LYS A 76 11.65 17.48 -19.93
CA LYS A 76 10.77 18.56 -19.50
C LYS A 76 11.01 18.90 -18.03
N ASN A 77 11.02 20.18 -17.71
CA ASN A 77 11.08 20.60 -16.31
C ASN A 77 9.72 20.37 -15.65
N ARG A 78 9.69 19.41 -14.71
CA ARG A 78 8.52 19.11 -13.91
C ARG A 78 8.71 19.58 -12.45
N GLY A 79 9.63 20.49 -12.22
CA GLY A 79 9.78 21.19 -10.97
C GLY A 79 8.72 22.27 -10.76
N ASN A 80 8.91 23.08 -9.74
CA ASN A 80 7.96 24.13 -9.33
C ASN A 80 6.53 23.61 -9.16
N LYS A 81 6.42 22.49 -8.44
CA LYS A 81 5.14 21.82 -8.20
C LYS A 81 4.89 21.63 -6.71
N LYS A 82 3.62 21.66 -6.37
CA LYS A 82 3.15 21.20 -5.07
C LYS A 82 3.21 19.68 -5.04
N ILE A 83 3.94 19.13 -4.06
CA ILE A 83 4.02 17.69 -3.81
C ILE A 83 2.98 17.33 -2.76
N LEU A 84 2.09 16.41 -3.11
CA LEU A 84 1.04 15.95 -2.21
C LEU A 84 1.61 15.11 -1.08
N PRO A 85 0.93 15.06 0.08
CA PRO A 85 1.39 14.22 1.19
C PRO A 85 1.36 12.74 0.81
N VAL A 86 2.25 11.96 1.42
CA VAL A 86 2.23 10.50 1.33
C VAL A 86 1.41 9.98 2.49
N LYS A 87 0.35 9.24 2.17
CA LYS A 87 -0.57 8.68 3.15
C LYS A 87 -0.44 7.16 3.20
N TYR A 88 -0.72 6.59 4.37
CA TYR A 88 -0.70 5.16 4.59
C TYR A 88 -1.93 4.73 5.38
N THR A 89 -2.65 3.73 4.85
CA THR A 89 -3.83 3.15 5.50
C THR A 89 -3.54 1.69 5.82
N PRO A 90 -3.19 1.37 7.09
CA PRO A 90 -2.97 -0.03 7.47
C PRO A 90 -4.28 -0.82 7.46
N ASP A 91 -4.17 -2.15 7.33
CA ASP A 91 -5.35 -3.02 7.20
C ASP A 91 -6.20 -3.05 8.46
N PHE A 92 -5.59 -3.23 9.63
CA PHE A 92 -6.33 -3.30 10.89
C PHE A 92 -5.70 -2.40 11.94
N VAL A 93 -6.54 -1.57 12.56
CA VAL A 93 -6.13 -0.61 13.58
C VAL A 93 -6.88 -0.91 14.87
N SER A 94 -6.13 -1.10 15.94
CA SER A 94 -6.65 -1.20 17.30
C SER A 94 -5.98 -0.16 18.20
N LYS A 95 -6.43 -0.07 19.44
CA LYS A 95 -5.91 0.91 20.39
C LYS A 95 -4.39 0.75 20.63
N ASN A 96 -3.91 -0.49 20.72
CA ASN A 96 -2.52 -0.79 21.11
C ASN A 96 -1.72 -1.53 20.04
N PHE A 97 -2.33 -1.84 18.90
CA PHE A 97 -1.62 -2.55 17.83
C PHE A 97 -2.20 -2.22 16.46
N ILE A 98 -1.39 -2.41 15.44
CA ILE A 98 -1.76 -2.26 14.03
C ILE A 98 -1.24 -3.48 13.28
N ILE A 99 -2.09 -4.04 12.41
CA ILE A 99 -1.73 -5.22 11.60
C ILE A 99 -1.80 -4.85 10.14
N GLU A 100 -0.76 -5.21 9.40
CA GLU A 100 -0.73 -5.16 7.94
C GLU A 100 -0.61 -6.58 7.39
N CYS A 101 -1.45 -6.92 6.42
CA CYS A 101 -1.46 -8.23 5.78
C CYS A 101 -0.92 -8.09 4.35
N LYS A 102 0.11 -8.87 4.00
CA LYS A 102 0.70 -8.86 2.66
C LYS A 102 0.88 -10.29 2.14
N GLY A 103 0.30 -10.56 0.97
CA GLY A 103 0.60 -11.79 0.23
C GLY A 103 1.88 -11.63 -0.59
N ARG A 104 1.98 -10.50 -1.30
CA ARG A 104 3.18 -10.08 -2.01
C ARG A 104 3.44 -8.61 -1.71
N ALA A 105 4.65 -8.31 -1.26
CA ALA A 105 5.09 -6.94 -1.15
C ALA A 105 5.33 -6.37 -2.56
N ASN A 106 4.68 -5.27 -2.91
CA ASN A 106 5.03 -4.51 -4.10
C ASN A 106 6.29 -3.69 -3.81
N GLU A 107 6.90 -3.11 -4.86
CA GLU A 107 8.17 -2.38 -4.73
C GLU A 107 8.09 -1.17 -3.79
N SER A 108 6.93 -0.53 -3.68
CA SER A 108 6.75 0.65 -2.84
C SER A 108 6.46 0.32 -1.37
N PHE A 109 6.01 -0.90 -1.06
CA PHE A 109 5.59 -1.25 0.29
C PHE A 109 6.73 -1.21 1.31
N PRO A 110 7.94 -1.77 1.06
CA PRO A 110 9.02 -1.70 2.05
C PRO A 110 9.37 -0.26 2.46
N MET A 111 9.39 0.67 1.51
CA MET A 111 9.65 2.08 1.80
C MET A 111 8.51 2.69 2.63
N ARG A 112 7.27 2.47 2.24
CA ARG A 112 6.10 2.98 2.96
C ARG A 112 6.01 2.43 4.37
N TRP A 113 6.36 1.16 4.56
CA TRP A 113 6.39 0.52 5.87
C TRP A 113 7.47 1.14 6.78
N LYS A 114 8.65 1.44 6.24
CA LYS A 114 9.70 2.16 6.98
C LYS A 114 9.25 3.56 7.39
N MET A 115 8.61 4.29 6.49
CA MET A 115 8.06 5.61 6.78
C MET A 115 6.99 5.54 7.87
N PHE A 116 6.14 4.53 7.81
CA PHE A 116 5.12 4.31 8.82
C PHE A 116 5.71 3.96 10.18
N LYS A 117 6.76 3.14 10.22
CA LYS A 117 7.48 2.85 11.48
C LYS A 117 8.02 4.11 12.12
N LYS A 118 8.58 5.02 11.34
CA LYS A 118 9.04 6.32 11.85
C LYS A 118 7.88 7.12 12.42
N TYR A 119 6.77 7.18 11.71
CA TYR A 119 5.56 7.86 12.17
C TYR A 119 5.08 7.30 13.51
N VAL A 120 4.99 5.97 13.63
CA VAL A 120 4.56 5.29 14.85
C VAL A 120 5.50 5.59 16.01
N LYS A 121 6.81 5.53 15.77
CA LYS A 121 7.81 5.86 16.78
C LYS A 121 7.63 7.28 17.33
N GLU A 122 7.36 8.23 16.47
CA GLU A 122 7.27 9.64 16.83
C GLU A 122 5.92 10.01 17.43
N ASN A 123 4.82 9.37 16.97
CA ASN A 123 3.46 9.80 17.31
C ASN A 123 2.67 8.79 18.15
N MET A 124 3.00 7.50 18.06
CA MET A 124 2.24 6.44 18.74
C MET A 124 3.19 5.41 19.38
N PRO A 125 4.03 5.82 20.35
CA PRO A 125 5.06 4.92 20.91
C PRO A 125 4.48 3.72 21.67
N HIS A 126 3.19 3.76 22.02
CA HIS A 126 2.50 2.64 22.69
C HIS A 126 1.98 1.57 21.75
N VAL A 127 2.02 1.81 20.44
CA VAL A 127 1.48 0.90 19.44
C VAL A 127 2.52 -0.13 19.01
N THR A 128 2.12 -1.40 18.98
CA THR A 128 2.90 -2.49 18.42
C THR A 128 2.45 -2.77 16.99
N LEU A 129 3.40 -2.94 16.08
CA LEU A 129 3.12 -3.24 14.68
C LEU A 129 3.30 -4.73 14.41
N TYR A 130 2.38 -5.28 13.61
CA TYR A 130 2.45 -6.65 13.12
C TYR A 130 2.37 -6.64 11.60
N LEU A 131 3.33 -7.25 10.95
CA LEU A 131 3.31 -7.50 9.52
C LEU A 131 3.12 -8.99 9.28
N SER A 132 1.95 -9.35 8.79
CA SER A 132 1.63 -10.74 8.47
C SER A 132 1.91 -11.01 7.00
N LEU A 133 2.90 -11.84 6.73
CA LEU A 133 3.25 -12.33 5.41
C LEU A 133 2.72 -13.75 5.26
N ILE A 134 1.45 -13.86 4.85
CA ILE A 134 0.84 -15.16 4.64
C ILE A 134 0.85 -15.46 3.16
N HIS A 135 1.57 -16.52 2.78
CA HIS A 135 1.52 -17.08 1.43
C HIS A 135 0.38 -18.10 1.37
N ILE A 136 -0.62 -17.78 0.60
CA ILE A 136 -1.69 -18.73 0.27
C ILE A 136 -1.41 -19.32 -1.10
#